data_1f4d37b66c5db416653b50e813849890
#
_entry.id   1f4d37b66c5db416653b50e813849890
#
_cell.length_a   1.000
_cell.length_b   1.000
_cell.length_c   1.000
_cell.angle_alpha   90.00
_cell.angle_beta   90.00
_cell.angle_gamma   90.00
#
_symmetry.space_group_name_H-M   'P 1'
#
loop_
_entity.id
_entity.type
_entity.pdbx_description
1 polymer ?
#
loop_
_entity_poly.entity_id
_entity_poly.type
_entity_poly.pdbx_seq_one_letter_code
_entity_poly.pdbx_strand_id
1 'polypeptide(L)' 'MTNTQYYYFTEQPYTGYDPAIQDEYPALRLTLPNSLYDAKLASELYNRYHDEYQVADEAGFDGIMINEHHTAPFCMQA' A
#
# COMPACT_ATOMS: atom_id res chain seq x y z
N MET A 1 25.45 14.01 -19.73
CA MET A 1 24.63 12.80 -19.61
C MET A 1 23.93 12.82 -18.28
N THR A 2 22.62 12.69 -18.31
CA THR A 2 21.84 12.67 -17.08
C THR A 2 21.66 11.24 -16.59
N ASN A 3 21.92 11.02 -15.32
CA ASN A 3 21.64 9.75 -14.65
C ASN A 3 20.27 9.84 -14.02
N THR A 4 19.24 9.54 -14.79
CA THR A 4 17.88 9.52 -14.27
C THR A 4 17.63 8.16 -13.63
N GLN A 5 17.09 8.19 -12.42
CA GLN A 5 16.71 6.98 -11.69
C GLN A 5 15.20 6.91 -11.57
N TYR A 6 14.67 5.70 -11.71
CA TYR A 6 13.24 5.45 -11.63
C TYR A 6 12.96 4.51 -10.46
N TYR A 7 12.00 4.92 -9.61
CA TYR A 7 11.62 4.16 -8.43
C TYR A 7 10.15 3.77 -8.54
N TYR A 8 9.85 2.53 -8.16
CA TYR A 8 8.48 2.06 -8.04
C TYR A 8 7.97 2.38 -6.64
N PHE A 9 6.76 2.95 -6.56
CA PHE A 9 6.16 3.35 -5.30
C PHE A 9 4.72 2.87 -5.23
N THR A 10 4.35 2.27 -4.10
CA THR A 10 2.95 2.03 -3.74
C THR A 10 2.79 2.26 -2.24
N GLU A 11 1.66 2.81 -1.85
CA GLU A 11 1.32 2.99 -0.44
C GLU A 11 0.89 1.68 0.22
N GLN A 12 0.81 0.58 -0.53
CA GLN A 12 0.30 -0.71 -0.06
C GLN A 12 -1.06 -0.56 0.62
N PRO A 13 -2.07 -0.04 -0.09
CA PRO A 13 -3.36 0.22 0.53
C PRO A 13 -4.08 -1.07 0.90
N TYR A 14 -4.74 -1.05 2.04
CA TYR A 14 -5.69 -2.09 2.41
C TYR A 14 -6.98 -1.87 1.62
N THR A 15 -7.34 -2.84 0.78
CA THR A 15 -8.49 -2.72 -0.13
C THR A 15 -9.67 -3.61 0.26
N GLY A 16 -9.61 -4.26 1.41
CA GLY A 16 -10.62 -5.21 1.86
C GLY A 16 -11.85 -4.60 2.50
N TYR A 17 -12.15 -3.35 2.21
CA TYR A 17 -13.32 -2.67 2.74
C TYR A 17 -14.40 -2.50 1.67
N ASP A 18 -15.65 -2.31 2.10
CA ASP A 18 -16.74 -1.97 1.20
C ASP A 18 -16.55 -0.51 0.74
N PRO A 19 -16.49 -0.25 -0.58
CA PRO A 19 -16.32 1.12 -1.08
C PRO A 19 -17.34 2.12 -0.56
N ALA A 20 -18.52 1.67 -0.15
CA ALA A 20 -19.55 2.56 0.39
C ALA A 20 -19.13 3.29 1.67
N ILE A 21 -18.13 2.76 2.40
CA ILE A 21 -17.65 3.41 3.63
C ILE A 21 -16.94 4.74 3.37
N GLN A 22 -16.55 5.02 2.13
CA GLN A 22 -15.90 6.29 1.82
C GLN A 22 -16.78 7.50 2.11
N ASP A 23 -18.09 7.32 2.11
CA ASP A 23 -19.01 8.38 2.48
C ASP A 23 -18.93 8.72 3.98
N GLU A 24 -18.65 7.72 4.83
CA GLU A 24 -18.45 7.90 6.26
C GLU A 24 -17.02 8.29 6.63
N TYR A 25 -16.05 7.80 5.87
CA TYR A 25 -14.63 7.96 6.16
C TYR A 25 -13.91 8.50 4.91
N PRO A 26 -14.11 9.76 4.55
CA PRO A 26 -13.55 10.32 3.32
C PRO A 26 -12.01 10.39 3.31
N ALA A 27 -11.37 10.35 4.48
CA ALA A 27 -9.91 10.35 4.59
C ALA A 27 -9.42 8.98 5.10
N LEU A 28 -9.59 7.93 4.29
CA LEU A 28 -9.29 6.56 4.69
C LEU A 28 -7.86 6.35 5.21
N ARG A 29 -6.88 7.07 4.66
CA ARG A 29 -5.49 6.97 5.12
C ARG A 29 -5.32 7.35 6.57
N LEU A 30 -6.23 8.17 7.09
CA LEU A 30 -6.15 8.69 8.45
C LEU A 30 -7.21 8.09 9.38
N THR A 31 -8.35 7.67 8.83
CA THR A 31 -9.52 7.38 9.63
C THR A 31 -10.15 6.01 9.43
N LEU A 32 -9.58 5.13 8.58
CA LEU A 32 -10.11 3.78 8.44
C LEU A 32 -10.09 3.07 9.79
N PRO A 33 -11.26 2.61 10.32
CA PRO A 33 -11.28 1.95 11.62
C PRO A 33 -10.56 0.61 11.61
N ASN A 34 -9.88 0.29 12.71
CA ASN A 34 -9.23 -1.01 12.87
C ASN A 34 -10.23 -2.17 12.82
N SER A 35 -11.47 -1.93 13.21
CA SER A 35 -12.51 -2.96 13.18
C SER A 35 -12.85 -3.45 11.77
N LEU A 36 -12.51 -2.69 10.74
CA LEU A 36 -12.71 -3.07 9.34
C LEU A 36 -11.49 -3.74 8.72
N TYR A 37 -10.43 -3.90 9.48
CA TYR A 37 -9.17 -4.46 9.00
C TYR A 37 -9.13 -5.97 9.24
N ASP A 38 -9.04 -6.75 8.17
CA ASP A 38 -8.91 -8.20 8.23
C ASP A 38 -7.45 -8.57 8.05
N ALA A 39 -6.83 -9.08 9.11
CA ALA A 39 -5.41 -9.41 9.11
C ALA A 39 -5.05 -10.52 8.13
N LYS A 40 -5.94 -11.47 7.91
CA LYS A 40 -5.69 -12.55 6.94
C LYS A 40 -5.64 -12.00 5.52
N LEU A 41 -6.61 -11.16 5.17
CA LEU A 41 -6.63 -10.52 3.85
C LEU A 41 -5.44 -9.59 3.69
N ALA A 42 -5.09 -8.85 4.75
CA ALA A 42 -3.93 -7.97 4.73
C ALA A 42 -2.65 -8.75 4.44
N SER A 43 -2.49 -9.94 5.03
CA SER A 43 -1.34 -10.79 4.76
C SER A 43 -1.25 -11.19 3.28
N GLU A 44 -2.39 -11.51 2.68
CA GLU A 44 -2.45 -11.83 1.25
C GLU A 44 -2.07 -10.61 0.39
N LEU A 45 -2.54 -9.42 0.78
CA LEU A 45 -2.20 -8.18 0.09
C LEU A 45 -0.72 -7.85 0.22
N TYR A 46 -0.11 -8.05 1.39
CA TYR A 46 1.33 -7.87 1.55
C TYR A 46 2.12 -8.75 0.58
N ASN A 47 1.75 -10.01 0.45
CA ASN A 47 2.41 -10.91 -0.48
C ASN A 47 2.27 -10.43 -1.92
N ARG A 48 1.10 -9.94 -2.28
CA ARG A 48 0.86 -9.39 -3.61
C ARG A 48 1.75 -8.16 -3.87
N TYR A 49 1.88 -7.27 -2.89
CA TYR A 49 2.72 -6.08 -3.06
C TYR A 49 4.20 -6.46 -3.17
N HIS A 50 4.64 -7.48 -2.44
CA HIS A 50 6.01 -7.98 -2.61
C HIS A 50 6.23 -8.55 -4.01
N ASP A 51 5.25 -9.24 -4.57
CA ASP A 51 5.32 -9.73 -5.95
C ASP A 51 5.43 -8.56 -6.93
N GLU A 52 4.70 -7.46 -6.69
CA GLU A 52 4.82 -6.26 -7.52
C GLU A 52 6.22 -5.67 -7.45
N TYR A 53 6.85 -5.65 -6.29
CA TYR A 53 8.22 -5.18 -6.13
C TYR A 53 9.20 -6.04 -6.92
N GLN A 54 8.99 -7.34 -6.93
CA GLN A 54 9.82 -8.24 -7.71
C GLN A 54 9.68 -7.97 -9.20
N VAL A 55 8.46 -7.72 -9.67
CA VAL A 55 8.21 -7.37 -11.08
C VAL A 55 8.92 -6.05 -11.42
N ALA A 56 8.86 -5.07 -10.53
CA ALA A 56 9.55 -3.79 -10.74
C ALA A 56 11.06 -3.97 -10.84
N ASP A 57 11.63 -4.81 -9.98
CA ASP A 57 13.07 -5.11 -10.02
C ASP A 57 13.44 -5.77 -11.34
N GLU A 58 12.68 -6.76 -11.77
CA GLU A 58 12.91 -7.46 -13.05
C GLU A 58 12.73 -6.53 -14.25
N ALA A 59 11.85 -5.54 -14.14
CA ALA A 59 11.61 -4.56 -15.20
C ALA A 59 12.70 -3.50 -15.30
N GLY A 60 13.64 -3.45 -14.35
CA GLY A 60 14.78 -2.54 -14.41
C GLY A 60 14.62 -1.24 -13.65
N PHE A 61 13.66 -1.14 -12.72
CA PHE A 61 13.59 0.01 -11.82
C PHE A 61 14.84 0.05 -10.93
N ASP A 62 15.31 1.24 -10.62
CA ASP A 62 16.51 1.44 -9.81
C ASP A 62 16.29 1.13 -8.33
N GLY A 63 15.04 1.22 -7.88
CA GLY A 63 14.71 0.92 -6.50
C GLY A 63 13.22 0.98 -6.25
N ILE A 64 12.88 0.79 -4.98
CA ILE A 64 11.51 0.81 -4.49
C ILE A 64 11.44 1.87 -3.41
N MET A 65 10.40 2.71 -3.46
CA MET A 65 10.11 3.66 -2.41
C MET A 65 8.96 3.12 -1.56
N ILE A 66 9.12 3.20 -0.26
CA ILE A 66 8.09 2.80 0.69
C ILE A 66 7.73 3.98 1.58
N ASN A 67 6.54 3.93 2.17
CA ASN A 67 6.12 4.91 3.15
C ASN A 67 5.80 4.23 4.48
N GLU A 68 5.47 5.04 5.47
CA GLU A 68 5.15 4.54 6.80
C GLU A 68 4.02 5.38 7.38
N HIS A 69 2.93 4.71 7.77
CA HIS A 69 1.75 5.35 8.34
C HIS A 69 1.30 4.59 9.57
N HIS A 70 1.01 5.31 10.67
CA HIS A 70 0.67 4.71 11.95
C HIS A 70 -0.71 5.10 12.46
N THR A 71 -1.41 6.00 11.77
CA THR A 71 -2.70 6.54 12.25
C THR A 71 -3.88 5.65 11.96
N ALA A 72 -3.82 4.85 10.90
CA ALA A 72 -4.90 3.97 10.49
C ALA A 72 -4.35 2.82 9.65
N PRO A 73 -5.09 1.70 9.54
CA PRO A 73 -4.58 0.52 8.83
C PRO A 73 -4.68 0.58 7.32
N PHE A 74 -5.12 1.69 6.73
CA PHE A 74 -5.30 1.77 5.28
C PHE A 74 -4.00 1.63 4.50
N CYS A 75 -2.95 2.32 4.93
CA CYS A 75 -1.62 2.14 4.35
C CYS A 75 -0.90 1.10 5.22
N MET A 76 -0.64 -0.07 4.65
CA MET A 76 -0.22 -1.22 5.44
C MET A 76 1.25 -1.25 5.79
N GLN A 77 2.03 -0.32 5.30
CA GLN A 77 3.44 -0.22 5.69
C GLN A 77 3.58 0.54 6.99
N ALA A 78 4.27 -0.06 7.94
CA ALA A 78 4.49 0.54 9.25
C ALA A 78 5.92 0.30 9.71
#